data_d023aec0962c57dc59bb36bd1dadcce0
#
_entry.id   d023aec0962c57dc59bb36bd1dadcce0
#
_cell.length_a   1.000
_cell.length_b   1.000
_cell.length_c   1.000
_cell.angle_alpha   90.00
_cell.angle_beta   90.00
_cell.angle_gamma   90.00
#
_symmetry.space_group_name_H-M   'P 1'
#
loop_
_entity.id
_entity.type
_entity.pdbx_description
1 polymer ?
#
loop_
_entity_poly.entity_id
_entity_poly.type
_entity_poly.pdbx_seq_one_letter_code
_entity_poly.pdbx_strand_id
1 'polypeptide(L)'
;MTDSLATYLFDGRHLTAGQCRALLTGMPLSDRQSKVLNRIEGNMIIDVGCFTGAFVREASRRFPDKTVIGIDNFEDNIRIARLLFPDMQDRFQKMSVYRLEIADASVDCVTLQEVIEHLEGAALAVKEVNRVLKKGGALIVSVPNPFYLWPIVTFLGCEIGNAWRRWRGQPPRLSMEVLCKEIEWDRHVYAWTPTTLLTLLATNGFEYVEHCYENRMPDRLRRWLLAVLPFLGPTQILTVRKVAPAPRPSRLT
;
A
#
# COMPACT_ATOMS: atom_id res chain seq x y z
N MET A 1 16.41 -31.61 -1.02
CA MET A 1 15.04 -31.92 -0.59
C MET A 1 14.12 -31.09 -1.45
N THR A 2 13.33 -31.76 -2.23
CA THR A 2 12.55 -31.26 -3.35
C THR A 2 11.43 -30.33 -2.89
N ASP A 3 11.54 -29.04 -3.21
CA ASP A 3 10.44 -28.05 -3.17
C ASP A 3 9.38 -28.37 -4.26
N SER A 4 8.98 -29.63 -4.29
CA SER A 4 7.95 -30.07 -5.18
C SER A 4 6.59 -29.75 -4.57
N LEU A 5 5.81 -28.92 -5.25
CA LEU A 5 4.37 -28.78 -5.13
C LEU A 5 3.80 -27.67 -4.19
N ALA A 6 4.55 -26.72 -3.70
CA ALA A 6 3.92 -25.50 -3.21
C ALA A 6 3.42 -24.70 -4.42
N THR A 7 2.14 -24.80 -4.73
CA THR A 7 1.47 -23.92 -5.67
C THR A 7 0.88 -22.73 -4.92
N TYR A 8 1.01 -21.54 -5.48
CA TYR A 8 0.51 -20.30 -4.90
C TYR A 8 -0.72 -19.85 -5.67
N LEU A 9 -1.74 -19.41 -4.96
CA LEU A 9 -2.89 -18.79 -5.58
C LEU A 9 -2.53 -17.35 -5.97
N PHE A 10 -2.31 -17.11 -7.25
CA PHE A 10 -2.04 -15.81 -7.81
C PHE A 10 -3.07 -15.51 -8.90
N ASP A 11 -3.83 -14.43 -8.74
CA ASP A 11 -4.91 -14.04 -9.65
C ASP A 11 -5.87 -15.21 -9.97
N GLY A 12 -6.30 -15.95 -8.92
CA GLY A 12 -7.20 -17.10 -9.04
C GLY A 12 -6.59 -18.35 -9.70
N ARG A 13 -5.28 -18.40 -9.94
CA ARG A 13 -4.55 -19.53 -10.54
C ARG A 13 -3.52 -20.10 -9.57
N HIS A 14 -3.46 -21.43 -9.52
CA HIS A 14 -2.38 -22.13 -8.81
C HIS A 14 -1.12 -22.14 -9.67
N LEU A 15 -0.08 -21.44 -9.23
CA LEU A 15 1.19 -21.31 -9.95
C LEU A 15 2.34 -21.85 -9.09
N THR A 16 3.33 -22.44 -9.73
CA THR A 16 4.61 -22.78 -9.07
C THR A 16 5.41 -21.52 -8.77
N ALA A 17 6.37 -21.58 -7.84
CA ALA A 17 7.26 -20.46 -7.54
C ALA A 17 7.98 -19.93 -8.81
N GLY A 18 8.41 -20.83 -9.70
CA GLY A 18 9.01 -20.44 -10.99
C GLY A 18 8.08 -19.69 -11.91
N GLN A 19 6.80 -20.11 -12.00
CA GLN A 19 5.78 -19.42 -12.79
C GLN A 19 5.43 -18.05 -12.19
N CYS A 20 5.26 -17.96 -10.86
CA CYS A 20 5.07 -16.69 -10.17
C CYS A 20 6.26 -15.75 -10.41
N ARG A 21 7.49 -16.26 -10.30
CA ARG A 21 8.71 -15.48 -10.57
C ARG A 21 8.72 -14.94 -12.01
N ALA A 22 8.46 -15.78 -13.00
CA ALA A 22 8.43 -15.37 -14.41
C ALA A 22 7.39 -14.28 -14.65
N LEU A 23 6.19 -14.41 -14.07
CA LEU A 23 5.15 -13.40 -14.16
C LEU A 23 5.59 -12.08 -13.49
N LEU A 24 6.05 -12.12 -12.24
CA LEU A 24 6.44 -10.92 -11.49
C LEU A 24 7.66 -10.21 -12.09
N THR A 25 8.62 -10.96 -12.65
CA THR A 25 9.79 -10.36 -13.30
C THR A 25 9.47 -9.76 -14.67
N GLY A 26 8.43 -10.24 -15.35
CA GLY A 26 7.96 -9.71 -16.63
C GLY A 26 6.89 -8.64 -16.53
N MET A 27 6.27 -8.46 -15.36
CA MET A 27 5.25 -7.45 -15.19
C MET A 27 5.87 -6.05 -14.96
N PRO A 28 5.49 -5.05 -15.76
CA PRO A 28 5.90 -3.69 -15.47
C PRO A 28 5.28 -3.23 -14.15
N LEU A 29 6.01 -2.38 -13.42
CA LEU A 29 5.45 -1.71 -12.25
C LEU A 29 4.16 -0.98 -12.62
N SER A 30 3.20 -0.98 -11.70
CA SER A 30 2.03 -0.11 -11.82
C SER A 30 2.45 1.37 -11.87
N ASP A 31 1.58 2.23 -12.35
CA ASP A 31 1.84 3.69 -12.35
C ASP A 31 2.08 4.19 -10.92
N ARG A 32 1.31 3.68 -9.94
CA ARG A 32 1.51 3.93 -8.50
C ARG A 32 2.92 3.54 -8.06
N GLN A 33 3.32 2.28 -8.28
CA GLN A 33 4.65 1.78 -7.89
C GLN A 33 5.78 2.56 -8.57
N SER A 34 5.60 2.91 -9.85
CA SER A 34 6.57 3.73 -10.59
C SER A 34 6.71 5.12 -9.98
N LYS A 35 5.61 5.75 -9.57
CA LYS A 35 5.61 7.04 -8.89
C LYS A 35 6.25 6.98 -7.50
N VAL A 36 5.98 5.93 -6.73
CA VAL A 36 6.64 5.68 -5.44
C VAL A 36 8.13 5.48 -5.65
N LEU A 37 8.54 4.64 -6.60
CA LEU A 37 9.94 4.36 -6.91
C LEU A 37 10.75 5.61 -7.27
N ASN A 38 10.15 6.54 -8.03
CA ASN A 38 10.79 7.79 -8.44
C ASN A 38 10.97 8.79 -7.27
N ARG A 39 10.38 8.53 -6.11
CA ARG A 39 10.43 9.36 -4.90
C ARG A 39 11.33 8.80 -3.80
N ILE A 40 11.90 7.61 -4.03
CA ILE A 40 12.84 6.99 -3.08
C ILE A 40 14.11 7.82 -2.98
N GLU A 41 14.44 8.21 -1.77
CA GLU A 41 15.62 8.99 -1.44
C GLU A 41 16.52 8.26 -0.41
N GLY A 42 17.76 8.70 -0.28
CA GLY A 42 18.72 8.13 0.68
C GLY A 42 19.22 6.75 0.29
N ASN A 43 19.83 6.05 1.24
CA ASN A 43 20.50 4.77 1.02
C ASN A 43 19.82 3.58 1.71
N MET A 44 19.20 3.81 2.86
CA MET A 44 18.48 2.78 3.62
C MET A 44 16.98 2.96 3.43
N ILE A 45 16.36 2.06 2.69
CA ILE A 45 14.94 2.12 2.31
C ILE A 45 14.21 0.91 2.88
N ILE A 46 13.02 1.13 3.41
CA ILE A 46 12.15 0.06 3.90
C ILE A 46 10.79 0.15 3.23
N ASP A 47 10.36 -0.95 2.61
CA ASP A 47 9.01 -1.13 2.09
C ASP A 47 8.20 -1.96 3.10
N VAL A 48 7.27 -1.33 3.78
CA VAL A 48 6.41 -1.97 4.79
C VAL A 48 5.12 -2.44 4.14
N GLY A 49 4.77 -3.70 4.34
CA GLY A 49 3.72 -4.39 3.60
C GLY A 49 4.21 -4.81 2.22
N CYS A 50 5.42 -5.38 2.16
CA CYS A 50 6.08 -5.70 0.88
C CYS A 50 5.43 -6.86 0.10
N PHE A 51 4.46 -7.56 0.71
CA PHE A 51 3.74 -8.67 0.11
C PHE A 51 4.70 -9.71 -0.52
N THR A 52 4.61 -9.96 -1.82
CA THR A 52 5.48 -10.91 -2.53
C THR A 52 6.87 -10.38 -2.87
N GLY A 53 7.23 -9.17 -2.45
CA GLY A 53 8.55 -8.58 -2.64
C GLY A 53 8.85 -8.02 -4.04
N ALA A 54 7.87 -7.97 -4.94
CA ALA A 54 8.08 -7.52 -6.32
C ALA A 54 8.59 -6.06 -6.41
N PHE A 55 8.05 -5.17 -5.57
CA PHE A 55 8.51 -3.78 -5.51
C PHE A 55 9.94 -3.67 -4.96
N VAL A 56 10.25 -4.38 -3.88
CA VAL A 56 11.60 -4.44 -3.28
C VAL A 56 12.64 -4.89 -4.30
N ARG A 57 12.31 -5.94 -5.06
CA ARG A 57 13.18 -6.45 -6.13
C ARG A 57 13.42 -5.40 -7.21
N GLU A 58 12.39 -4.73 -7.68
CA GLU A 58 12.55 -3.70 -8.72
C GLU A 58 13.28 -2.47 -8.20
N ALA A 59 13.01 -2.04 -6.96
CA ALA A 59 13.75 -0.95 -6.30
C ALA A 59 15.23 -1.29 -6.16
N SER A 60 15.58 -2.50 -5.72
CA SER A 60 16.97 -2.96 -5.62
C SER A 60 17.67 -3.03 -6.98
N ARG A 61 16.94 -3.44 -8.02
CA ARG A 61 17.48 -3.44 -9.39
C ARG A 61 17.74 -2.02 -9.92
N ARG A 62 16.83 -1.10 -9.62
CA ARG A 62 16.93 0.31 -10.05
C ARG A 62 18.01 1.07 -9.31
N PHE A 63 18.25 0.71 -8.06
CA PHE A 63 19.19 1.39 -7.16
C PHE A 63 20.15 0.37 -6.53
N PRO A 64 21.10 -0.17 -7.29
CA PRO A 64 21.98 -1.26 -6.82
C PRO A 64 22.88 -0.84 -5.63
N ASP A 65 23.16 0.45 -5.50
CA ASP A 65 23.98 0.98 -4.40
C ASP A 65 23.18 1.24 -3.12
N LYS A 66 21.84 1.05 -3.15
CA LYS A 66 20.98 1.26 -2.00
C LYS A 66 20.63 -0.05 -1.31
N THR A 67 20.40 0.03 -0.02
CA THR A 67 19.83 -1.08 0.75
C THR A 67 18.31 -0.93 0.79
N VAL A 68 17.61 -1.84 0.12
CA VAL A 68 16.15 -1.91 0.13
C VAL A 68 15.73 -3.18 0.87
N ILE A 69 14.91 -3.04 1.90
CA ILE A 69 14.40 -4.14 2.73
C ILE A 69 12.88 -4.15 2.65
N GLY A 70 12.29 -5.31 2.44
CA GLY A 70 10.86 -5.54 2.50
C GLY A 70 10.45 -6.13 3.84
N ILE A 71 9.40 -5.58 4.42
CA ILE A 71 8.84 -6.02 5.69
C ILE A 71 7.37 -6.36 5.48
N ASP A 72 6.93 -7.47 6.05
CA ASP A 72 5.51 -7.86 6.07
C ASP A 72 5.18 -8.54 7.40
N ASN A 73 3.94 -8.37 7.87
CA ASN A 73 3.47 -9.01 9.10
C ASN A 73 3.09 -10.49 8.90
N PHE A 74 2.79 -10.89 7.67
CA PHE A 74 2.40 -12.26 7.34
C PHE A 74 3.61 -13.11 6.96
N GLU A 75 3.84 -14.19 7.72
CA GLU A 75 4.94 -15.13 7.48
C GLU A 75 4.89 -15.72 6.06
N ASP A 76 3.69 -16.03 5.57
CA ASP A 76 3.53 -16.61 4.24
C ASP A 76 3.97 -15.65 3.12
N ASN A 77 3.71 -14.35 3.25
CA ASN A 77 4.18 -13.35 2.31
C ASN A 77 5.71 -13.32 2.25
N ILE A 78 6.36 -13.30 3.40
CA ILE A 78 7.84 -13.33 3.50
C ILE A 78 8.42 -14.62 2.93
N ARG A 79 7.79 -15.76 3.24
CA ARG A 79 8.21 -17.06 2.68
C ARG A 79 8.11 -17.07 1.16
N ILE A 80 7.00 -16.56 0.62
CA ILE A 80 6.79 -16.43 -0.83
C ILE A 80 7.84 -15.49 -1.43
N ALA A 81 8.06 -14.32 -0.85
CA ALA A 81 9.06 -13.37 -1.33
C ALA A 81 10.48 -14.00 -1.40
N ARG A 82 10.88 -14.71 -0.36
CA ARG A 82 12.17 -15.43 -0.32
C ARG A 82 12.27 -16.54 -1.35
N LEU A 83 11.19 -17.27 -1.61
CA LEU A 83 11.14 -18.29 -2.66
C LEU A 83 11.18 -17.68 -4.08
N LEU A 84 10.51 -16.58 -4.28
CA LEU A 84 10.49 -15.87 -5.56
C LEU A 84 11.84 -15.22 -5.88
N PHE A 85 12.55 -14.72 -4.85
CA PHE A 85 13.79 -13.98 -5.00
C PHE A 85 14.89 -14.55 -4.10
N PRO A 86 15.40 -15.79 -4.37
CA PRO A 86 16.37 -16.49 -3.53
C PRO A 86 17.73 -15.77 -3.43
N ASP A 87 18.08 -14.94 -4.38
CA ASP A 87 19.25 -14.05 -4.38
C ASP A 87 19.12 -12.83 -3.43
N MET A 88 17.93 -12.63 -2.86
CA MET A 88 17.61 -11.49 -2.00
C MET A 88 16.91 -11.91 -0.70
N GLN A 89 17.05 -13.15 -0.26
CA GLN A 89 16.29 -13.68 0.90
C GLN A 89 16.46 -12.84 2.16
N ASP A 90 17.66 -12.34 2.41
CA ASP A 90 17.99 -11.53 3.57
C ASP A 90 17.33 -10.14 3.54
N ARG A 91 16.80 -9.75 2.41
CA ARG A 91 16.07 -8.47 2.23
C ARG A 91 14.62 -8.56 2.68
N PHE A 92 14.08 -9.74 2.95
CA PHE A 92 12.69 -9.93 3.33
C PHE A 92 12.60 -10.37 4.79
N GLN A 93 11.92 -9.57 5.62
CA GLN A 93 11.88 -9.79 7.06
C GLN A 93 10.44 -9.71 7.57
N LYS A 94 10.07 -10.64 8.45
CA LYS A 94 8.80 -10.62 9.13
C LYS A 94 8.87 -9.63 10.28
N MET A 95 8.10 -8.56 10.21
CA MET A 95 7.94 -7.58 11.28
C MET A 95 6.54 -6.97 11.25
N SER A 96 6.05 -6.56 12.41
CA SER A 96 4.85 -5.74 12.51
C SER A 96 5.20 -4.26 12.34
N VAL A 97 4.38 -3.52 11.59
CA VAL A 97 4.52 -2.06 11.46
C VAL A 97 4.36 -1.32 12.79
N TYR A 98 3.73 -1.97 13.78
CA TYR A 98 3.57 -1.41 15.13
C TYR A 98 4.82 -1.56 16.01
N ARG A 99 5.77 -2.41 15.58
CA ARG A 99 7.03 -2.68 16.28
C ARG A 99 8.07 -3.13 15.26
N LEU A 100 8.80 -2.18 14.72
CA LEU A 100 9.90 -2.44 13.81
C LEU A 100 11.18 -2.74 14.62
N GLU A 101 11.77 -3.90 14.39
CA GLU A 101 13.06 -4.29 15.01
C GLU A 101 14.23 -3.58 14.31
N ILE A 102 14.13 -2.26 14.22
CA ILE A 102 15.03 -1.36 13.51
C ILE A 102 15.40 -0.23 14.47
N ALA A 103 16.66 0.16 14.44
CA ALA A 103 17.18 1.21 15.30
C ALA A 103 16.50 2.57 15.02
N ASP A 104 16.38 3.39 16.05
CA ASP A 104 15.88 4.76 15.95
C ASP A 104 16.72 5.57 14.95
N ALA A 105 16.08 6.41 14.17
CA ALA A 105 16.71 7.36 13.24
C ALA A 105 17.81 6.72 12.35
N SER A 106 17.56 5.50 11.84
CA SER A 106 18.51 4.75 11.01
C SER A 106 18.10 4.65 9.53
N VAL A 107 16.82 4.93 9.22
CA VAL A 107 16.23 4.75 7.89
C VAL A 107 16.10 6.09 7.17
N ASP A 108 16.43 6.12 5.88
CA ASP A 108 16.33 7.34 5.07
C ASP A 108 14.94 7.48 4.44
N CYS A 109 14.34 6.36 4.01
CA CYS A 109 13.03 6.37 3.35
C CYS A 109 12.20 5.15 3.76
N VAL A 110 10.92 5.37 4.05
CA VAL A 110 9.94 4.31 4.27
C VAL A 110 8.83 4.45 3.24
N THR A 111 8.39 3.33 2.67
CA THR A 111 7.20 3.26 1.82
C THR A 111 6.10 2.45 2.51
N LEU A 112 4.86 2.95 2.47
CA LEU A 112 3.63 2.29 2.89
C LEU A 112 2.68 2.28 1.70
N GLN A 113 2.62 1.17 0.98
CA GLN A 113 1.86 1.07 -0.26
C GLN A 113 0.61 0.22 -0.06
N GLU A 114 -0.57 0.84 0.03
CA GLU A 114 -1.84 0.17 0.30
C GLU A 114 -1.74 -0.66 1.60
N VAL A 115 -1.35 -0.02 2.69
CA VAL A 115 -1.16 -0.66 4.00
C VAL A 115 -1.95 0.06 5.08
N ILE A 116 -1.86 1.38 5.13
CA ILE A 116 -2.36 2.16 6.27
C ILE A 116 -3.90 2.11 6.41
N GLU A 117 -4.62 1.84 5.31
CA GLU A 117 -6.07 1.65 5.29
C GLU A 117 -6.53 0.36 5.97
N HIS A 118 -5.63 -0.62 6.10
CA HIS A 118 -5.89 -1.91 6.76
C HIS A 118 -5.54 -1.90 8.25
N LEU A 119 -4.89 -0.82 8.73
CA LEU A 119 -4.37 -0.76 10.09
C LEU A 119 -5.40 -0.19 11.06
N GLU A 120 -5.82 -0.98 12.08
CA GLU A 120 -6.68 -0.49 13.15
C GLU A 120 -6.05 0.63 13.95
N GLY A 121 -4.73 0.57 14.15
CA GLY A 121 -3.92 1.55 14.88
C GLY A 121 -3.04 2.42 13.98
N ALA A 122 -3.57 3.03 12.91
CA ALA A 122 -2.78 3.80 11.93
C ALA A 122 -1.84 4.83 12.59
N ALA A 123 -2.28 5.53 13.64
CA ALA A 123 -1.45 6.49 14.36
C ALA A 123 -0.24 5.84 15.08
N LEU A 124 -0.40 4.60 15.59
CA LEU A 124 0.70 3.86 16.22
C LEU A 124 1.74 3.45 15.19
N ALA A 125 1.28 2.97 14.02
CA ALA A 125 2.15 2.62 12.92
C ALA A 125 2.94 3.84 12.41
N VAL A 126 2.27 4.98 12.24
CA VAL A 126 2.93 6.23 11.81
C VAL A 126 3.96 6.71 12.84
N LYS A 127 3.69 6.56 14.15
CA LYS A 127 4.68 6.86 15.21
C LYS A 127 5.91 5.97 15.14
N GLU A 128 5.69 4.68 14.89
CA GLU A 128 6.78 3.72 14.78
C GLU A 128 7.64 3.98 13.52
N VAL A 129 7.00 4.29 12.39
CA VAL A 129 7.69 4.74 11.18
C VAL A 129 8.47 6.04 11.45
N ASN A 130 7.88 7.00 12.16
CA ASN A 130 8.59 8.22 12.55
C ASN A 130 9.82 7.89 13.41
N ARG A 131 9.73 6.95 14.37
CA ARG A 131 10.85 6.56 15.22
C ARG A 131 12.06 6.09 14.40
N VAL A 132 11.85 5.18 13.45
CA VAL A 132 12.95 4.59 12.66
C VAL A 132 13.52 5.54 11.61
N LEU A 133 12.74 6.49 11.10
CA LEU A 133 13.20 7.47 10.13
C LEU A 133 14.21 8.44 10.75
N LYS A 134 15.26 8.76 10.01
CA LYS A 134 16.16 9.88 10.29
C LYS A 134 15.40 11.21 10.26
N LYS A 135 15.92 12.24 10.92
CA LYS A 135 15.42 13.61 10.73
C LYS A 135 15.60 14.02 9.26
N GLY A 136 14.56 14.53 8.63
CA GLY A 136 14.52 14.82 7.20
C GLY A 136 14.27 13.59 6.31
N GLY A 137 14.19 12.38 6.88
CA GLY A 137 13.86 11.16 6.15
C GLY A 137 12.45 11.20 5.56
N ALA A 138 12.27 10.53 4.44
CA ALA A 138 11.03 10.54 3.67
C ALA A 138 10.09 9.39 4.08
N LEU A 139 8.80 9.69 4.18
CA LEU A 139 7.74 8.69 4.21
C LEU A 139 6.86 8.87 2.97
N ILE A 140 6.72 7.83 2.19
CA ILE A 140 5.86 7.79 0.98
C ILE A 140 4.70 6.87 1.26
N VAL A 141 3.49 7.39 1.24
CA VAL A 141 2.27 6.63 1.53
C VAL A 141 1.39 6.61 0.30
N SER A 142 0.94 5.44 -0.13
CA SER A 142 -0.16 5.34 -1.09
C SER A 142 -1.37 4.67 -0.45
N VAL A 143 -2.56 5.17 -0.77
CA VAL A 143 -3.84 4.63 -0.32
C VAL A 143 -4.89 4.75 -1.41
N PRO A 144 -5.93 3.90 -1.41
CA PRO A 144 -7.07 4.06 -2.29
C PRO A 144 -7.67 5.45 -2.17
N ASN A 145 -8.03 6.03 -3.30
CA ASN A 145 -8.65 7.35 -3.32
C ASN A 145 -10.18 7.23 -3.18
N PRO A 146 -10.78 7.71 -2.08
CA PRO A 146 -12.23 7.61 -1.88
C PRO A 146 -13.04 8.43 -2.90
N PHE A 147 -12.41 9.39 -3.57
CA PHE A 147 -13.03 10.20 -4.63
C PHE A 147 -12.84 9.61 -6.03
N TYR A 148 -12.29 8.40 -6.13
CA TYR A 148 -12.17 7.72 -7.41
C TYR A 148 -13.56 7.56 -8.06
N LEU A 149 -13.67 8.01 -9.29
CA LEU A 149 -14.96 8.17 -9.97
C LEU A 149 -15.73 6.84 -10.10
N TRP A 150 -15.05 5.74 -10.37
CA TRP A 150 -15.72 4.47 -10.68
C TRP A 150 -16.50 3.86 -9.52
N PRO A 151 -15.97 3.73 -8.29
CA PRO A 151 -16.75 3.32 -7.12
C PRO A 151 -17.93 4.23 -6.85
N ILE A 152 -17.77 5.56 -7.01
CA ILE A 152 -18.86 6.52 -6.81
C ILE A 152 -20.00 6.26 -7.80
N VAL A 153 -19.69 6.14 -9.09
CA VAL A 153 -20.69 5.87 -10.14
C VAL A 153 -21.36 4.52 -9.92
N THR A 154 -20.59 3.49 -9.55
CA THR A 154 -21.11 2.15 -9.25
C THR A 154 -22.03 2.18 -8.03
N PHE A 155 -21.61 2.85 -6.95
CA PHE A 155 -22.42 3.01 -5.74
C PHE A 155 -23.74 3.73 -6.02
N LEU A 156 -23.70 4.86 -6.71
CA LEU A 156 -24.91 5.61 -7.09
C LEU A 156 -25.82 4.76 -7.98
N GLY A 157 -25.27 4.04 -8.94
CA GLY A 157 -26.03 3.12 -9.79
C GLY A 157 -26.71 1.99 -8.99
N CYS A 158 -26.01 1.43 -8.01
CA CYS A 158 -26.57 0.43 -7.09
C CYS A 158 -27.69 1.03 -6.23
N GLU A 159 -27.53 2.23 -5.67
CA GLU A 159 -28.55 2.87 -4.83
C GLU A 159 -29.80 3.25 -5.62
N ILE A 160 -29.64 3.78 -6.83
CA ILE A 160 -30.77 4.04 -7.74
C ILE A 160 -31.49 2.74 -8.08
N GLY A 161 -30.74 1.69 -8.42
CA GLY A 161 -31.31 0.36 -8.69
C GLY A 161 -32.03 -0.23 -7.49
N ASN A 162 -31.48 -0.07 -6.28
CA ASN A 162 -32.11 -0.54 -5.03
C ASN A 162 -33.36 0.28 -4.68
N ALA A 163 -33.38 1.59 -4.91
CA ALA A 163 -34.56 2.43 -4.74
C ALA A 163 -35.71 1.95 -5.65
N TRP A 164 -35.41 1.67 -6.92
CA TRP A 164 -36.37 1.13 -7.87
C TRP A 164 -36.88 -0.27 -7.51
N ARG A 165 -36.02 -1.15 -7.00
CA ARG A 165 -36.39 -2.47 -6.49
C ARG A 165 -37.31 -2.38 -5.27
N ARG A 166 -36.99 -1.49 -4.28
CA ARG A 166 -37.85 -1.21 -3.12
C ARG A 166 -39.24 -0.75 -3.54
N TRP A 167 -39.30 0.14 -4.51
CA TRP A 167 -40.60 0.60 -5.06
C TRP A 167 -41.42 -0.54 -5.66
N ARG A 168 -40.76 -1.58 -6.21
CA ARG A 168 -41.39 -2.80 -6.74
C ARG A 168 -41.61 -3.90 -5.69
N GLY A 169 -41.38 -3.67 -4.42
CA GLY A 169 -41.49 -4.67 -3.35
C GLY A 169 -40.43 -5.77 -3.41
N GLN A 170 -39.30 -5.53 -4.12
CA GLN A 170 -38.21 -6.49 -4.25
C GLN A 170 -37.09 -6.19 -3.25
N PRO A 171 -36.34 -7.22 -2.74
CA PRO A 171 -35.21 -7.02 -1.85
C PRO A 171 -34.06 -6.28 -2.59
N PRO A 172 -33.21 -5.50 -1.87
CA PRO A 172 -32.03 -4.87 -2.45
C PRO A 172 -31.03 -5.91 -2.97
N ARG A 173 -30.23 -5.53 -3.97
CA ARG A 173 -29.21 -6.44 -4.56
C ARG A 173 -27.97 -6.59 -3.70
N LEU A 174 -27.62 -5.59 -2.90
CA LEU A 174 -26.47 -5.61 -2.00
C LEU A 174 -27.01 -5.77 -0.57
N SER A 175 -26.75 -6.92 0.03
CA SER A 175 -26.91 -7.12 1.47
C SER A 175 -25.56 -6.92 2.16
N MET A 176 -25.58 -6.59 3.45
CA MET A 176 -24.37 -6.51 4.27
C MET A 176 -23.56 -7.83 4.24
N GLU A 177 -24.24 -8.98 4.05
CA GLU A 177 -23.57 -10.28 3.89
C GLU A 177 -22.67 -10.35 2.66
N VAL A 178 -23.04 -9.70 1.55
CA VAL A 178 -22.19 -9.65 0.34
C VAL A 178 -21.01 -8.74 0.54
N LEU A 179 -21.20 -7.60 1.24
CA LEU A 179 -20.13 -6.64 1.54
C LEU A 179 -19.14 -7.18 2.60
N CYS A 180 -19.60 -8.06 3.51
CA CYS A 180 -18.77 -8.64 4.56
C CYS A 180 -18.08 -9.96 4.17
N LYS A 181 -18.31 -10.47 2.95
CA LYS A 181 -17.63 -11.67 2.41
C LYS A 181 -16.25 -11.40 1.83
N GLU A 182 -15.79 -10.15 1.87
CA GLU A 182 -14.43 -9.82 1.49
C GLU A 182 -13.43 -10.51 2.43
N ILE A 183 -12.31 -10.90 1.85
CA ILE A 183 -11.24 -11.62 2.53
C ILE A 183 -10.77 -10.80 3.73
N GLU A 184 -10.67 -11.40 4.90
CA GLU A 184 -10.43 -10.74 6.19
C GLU A 184 -9.16 -9.86 6.20
N TRP A 185 -8.14 -10.22 5.42
CA TRP A 185 -6.88 -9.46 5.29
C TRP A 185 -6.95 -8.29 4.29
N ASP A 186 -7.96 -8.25 3.40
CA ASP A 186 -8.17 -7.17 2.41
C ASP A 186 -9.25 -6.17 2.85
N ARG A 187 -9.65 -6.22 4.13
CA ARG A 187 -10.67 -5.32 4.66
C ARG A 187 -10.09 -3.93 4.90
N HIS A 188 -10.56 -2.94 4.15
CA HIS A 188 -10.28 -1.54 4.42
C HIS A 188 -11.01 -1.08 5.68
N VAL A 189 -10.26 -0.73 6.72
CA VAL A 189 -10.80 -0.17 7.96
C VAL A 189 -11.10 1.31 7.81
N TYR A 190 -10.28 2.01 7.00
CA TYR A 190 -10.38 3.45 6.80
C TYR A 190 -10.40 3.83 5.32
N ALA A 191 -11.20 4.84 4.99
CA ALA A 191 -11.14 5.56 3.73
C ALA A 191 -10.41 6.89 3.96
N TRP A 192 -9.17 6.98 3.53
CA TRP A 192 -8.34 8.16 3.75
C TRP A 192 -8.56 9.21 2.66
N THR A 193 -9.12 10.36 3.03
CA THR A 193 -9.05 11.55 2.16
C THR A 193 -7.64 12.17 2.25
N PRO A 194 -7.22 12.99 1.26
CA PRO A 194 -5.94 13.70 1.36
C PRO A 194 -5.79 14.49 2.66
N THR A 195 -6.84 15.17 3.09
CA THR A 195 -6.86 15.98 4.31
C THR A 195 -6.73 15.12 5.57
N THR A 196 -7.49 14.03 5.70
CA THR A 196 -7.44 13.18 6.90
C THR A 196 -6.11 12.44 7.01
N LEU A 197 -5.56 11.98 5.89
CA LEU A 197 -4.25 11.34 5.86
C LEU A 197 -3.14 12.34 6.21
N LEU A 198 -3.16 13.54 5.62
CA LEU A 198 -2.18 14.58 5.94
C LEU A 198 -2.28 15.03 7.40
N THR A 199 -3.48 15.14 7.97
CA THR A 199 -3.68 15.46 9.39
C THR A 199 -3.05 14.38 10.27
N LEU A 200 -3.27 13.09 9.97
CA LEU A 200 -2.64 11.99 10.69
C LEU A 200 -1.11 12.10 10.66
N LEU A 201 -0.53 12.34 9.48
CA LEU A 201 0.92 12.44 9.30
C LEU A 201 1.49 13.67 10.00
N ALA A 202 0.87 14.84 9.83
CA ALA A 202 1.32 16.10 10.45
C ALA A 202 1.28 16.03 11.97
N THR A 203 0.22 15.48 12.56
CA THR A 203 0.11 15.31 14.03
C THR A 203 1.13 14.31 14.60
N ASN A 204 1.76 13.51 13.74
CA ASN A 204 2.82 12.58 14.14
C ASN A 204 4.23 12.99 13.67
N GLY A 205 4.45 14.30 13.45
CA GLY A 205 5.78 14.88 13.26
C GLY A 205 6.30 14.86 11.83
N PHE A 206 5.39 14.80 10.85
CA PHE A 206 5.73 14.89 9.44
C PHE A 206 5.26 16.21 8.82
N GLU A 207 6.03 16.71 7.86
CA GLU A 207 5.70 17.87 7.04
C GLU A 207 5.40 17.42 5.61
N TYR A 208 4.43 18.07 4.99
CA TYR A 208 4.01 17.84 3.62
C TYR A 208 5.12 18.22 2.62
N VAL A 209 5.36 17.37 1.63
CA VAL A 209 6.27 17.63 0.50
C VAL A 209 5.49 17.71 -0.80
N GLU A 210 4.79 16.63 -1.14
CA GLU A 210 4.00 16.58 -2.38
C GLU A 210 2.86 15.57 -2.31
N HIS A 211 1.91 15.73 -3.21
CA HIS A 211 0.77 14.84 -3.40
C HIS A 211 0.52 14.61 -4.88
N CYS A 212 0.30 13.37 -5.27
CA CYS A 212 -0.09 13.03 -6.63
C CYS A 212 -1.07 11.86 -6.65
N TYR A 213 -1.63 11.60 -7.82
CA TYR A 213 -2.58 10.51 -8.04
C TYR A 213 -2.06 9.55 -9.10
N GLU A 214 -2.49 8.30 -9.02
CA GLU A 214 -2.30 7.34 -10.08
C GLU A 214 -3.15 7.74 -11.30
N ASN A 215 -2.53 7.83 -12.49
CA ASN A 215 -3.20 8.34 -13.69
C ASN A 215 -3.25 7.31 -14.83
N ARG A 216 -2.58 6.18 -14.68
CA ARG A 216 -2.47 5.18 -15.75
C ARG A 216 -3.71 4.30 -15.78
N MET A 217 -4.54 4.50 -16.78
CA MET A 217 -5.70 3.68 -17.07
C MET A 217 -5.56 3.05 -18.47
N PRO A 218 -6.05 1.83 -18.68
CA PRO A 218 -6.00 1.17 -20.00
C PRO A 218 -6.81 1.90 -21.08
N ASP A 219 -7.87 2.60 -20.68
CA ASP A 219 -8.79 3.31 -21.56
C ASP A 219 -8.29 4.73 -21.88
N ARG A 220 -8.29 5.10 -23.17
CA ARG A 220 -7.87 6.43 -23.66
C ARG A 220 -8.70 7.56 -23.10
N LEU A 221 -10.02 7.39 -22.99
CA LEU A 221 -10.94 8.41 -22.47
C LEU A 221 -10.68 8.67 -20.98
N ARG A 222 -10.52 7.61 -20.20
CA ARG A 222 -10.18 7.72 -18.76
C ARG A 222 -8.81 8.37 -18.55
N ARG A 223 -7.82 8.04 -19.38
CA ARG A 223 -6.50 8.69 -19.32
C ARG A 223 -6.58 10.18 -19.58
N TRP A 224 -7.38 10.60 -20.57
CA TRP A 224 -7.60 12.00 -20.86
C TRP A 224 -8.32 12.70 -19.68
N LEU A 225 -9.37 12.06 -19.13
CA LEU A 225 -10.09 12.59 -17.96
C LEU A 225 -9.15 12.78 -16.76
N LEU A 226 -8.30 11.80 -16.44
CA LEU A 226 -7.36 11.88 -15.34
C LEU A 226 -6.19 12.86 -15.60
N ALA A 227 -5.89 13.16 -16.86
CA ALA A 227 -4.94 14.23 -17.19
C ALA A 227 -5.50 15.62 -16.86
N VAL A 228 -6.82 15.81 -16.99
CA VAL A 228 -7.50 17.08 -16.68
C VAL A 228 -7.94 17.13 -15.21
N LEU A 229 -8.40 16.01 -14.66
CA LEU A 229 -8.91 15.88 -13.30
C LEU A 229 -8.16 14.76 -12.54
N PRO A 230 -6.88 14.98 -12.22
CA PRO A 230 -6.04 13.92 -11.64
C PRO A 230 -6.55 13.40 -10.28
N PHE A 231 -7.26 14.22 -9.51
CA PHE A 231 -7.85 13.84 -8.22
C PHE A 231 -8.95 12.76 -8.33
N LEU A 232 -9.38 12.40 -9.54
CA LEU A 232 -10.29 11.27 -9.80
C LEU A 232 -9.52 9.96 -10.04
N GLY A 233 -8.20 9.95 -9.90
CA GLY A 233 -7.37 8.74 -10.02
C GLY A 233 -7.65 7.72 -8.91
N PRO A 234 -7.39 6.41 -9.15
CA PRO A 234 -7.78 5.35 -8.24
C PRO A 234 -7.01 5.37 -6.91
N THR A 235 -5.77 5.80 -6.94
CA THR A 235 -4.88 5.81 -5.77
C THR A 235 -4.28 7.20 -5.61
N GLN A 236 -4.17 7.66 -4.38
CA GLN A 236 -3.44 8.85 -4.01
C GLN A 236 -2.09 8.48 -3.37
N ILE A 237 -1.07 9.30 -3.62
CA ILE A 237 0.29 9.11 -3.13
C ILE A 237 0.73 10.40 -2.47
N LEU A 238 1.06 10.34 -1.18
CA LEU A 238 1.61 11.46 -0.42
C LEU A 238 3.07 11.18 -0.09
N THR A 239 3.90 12.20 -0.25
CA THR A 239 5.28 12.22 0.25
C THR A 239 5.37 13.26 1.36
N VAL A 240 5.89 12.85 2.50
CA VAL A 240 6.11 13.70 3.67
C VAL A 240 7.51 13.49 4.22
N ARG A 241 8.03 14.47 4.97
CA ARG A 241 9.33 14.39 5.64
C ARG A 241 9.19 14.46 7.15
N LYS A 242 9.97 13.67 7.85
CA LYS A 242 10.09 13.77 9.30
C LYS A 242 10.77 15.06 9.70
N VAL A 243 10.07 15.91 10.45
CA VAL A 243 10.59 17.18 10.98
C VAL A 243 10.76 17.15 12.49
N ALA A 244 9.91 16.38 13.19
CA ALA A 244 9.95 16.24 14.62
C ALA A 244 9.70 14.79 15.07
N PRO A 245 10.13 14.38 16.27
CA PRO A 245 9.67 13.14 16.86
C PRO A 245 8.14 13.15 16.99
N ALA A 246 7.52 11.98 16.78
CA ALA A 246 6.10 11.85 17.05
C ALA A 246 5.78 12.15 18.53
N PRO A 247 4.65 12.79 18.81
CA PRO A 247 4.27 13.11 20.19
C PRO A 247 4.12 11.82 21.01
N ARG A 248 4.61 11.83 22.25
CA ARG A 248 4.39 10.72 23.17
C ARG A 248 2.88 10.57 23.41
N PRO A 249 2.37 9.35 23.55
CA PRO A 249 0.97 9.17 23.91
C PRO A 249 0.73 9.91 25.22
N SER A 250 -0.23 10.84 25.23
CA SER A 250 -0.71 11.43 26.49
C SER A 250 -1.21 10.28 27.36
N ARG A 251 -0.73 10.17 28.58
CA ARG A 251 -1.38 9.29 29.56
C ARG A 251 -2.82 9.79 29.65
N LEU A 252 -3.75 8.97 29.20
CA LEU A 252 -5.15 9.21 29.51
C LEU A 252 -5.24 9.12 31.02
N THR A 253 -5.34 10.26 31.67
CA THR A 253 -5.67 10.38 33.08
C THR A 253 -7.13 10.04 33.29
#